data_5691096eb6a837039c835981763fd0d1
#
_entry.id   5691096eb6a837039c835981763fd0d1
#
_cell.length_a   1.000
_cell.length_b   1.000
_cell.length_c   1.000
_cell.angle_alpha   90.00
_cell.angle_beta   90.00
_cell.angle_gamma   90.00
#
_symmetry.space_group_name_H-M   'P 1'
#
loop_
_entity.id
_entity.type
_entity.pdbx_description
1 polymer ?
#
loop_
_entity_poly.entity_id
_entity_poly.type
_entity_poly.pdbx_seq_one_letter_code
_entity_poly.pdbx_strand_id
1 'polypeptide(L)'
;MTDALIFLAPGYEEVEMLTVVDMVRRAGLVIDMVSITDTLEVTSSHNVTIKADKLFKEADFDSAKMIILPGGIPGTPNLLAYKPLTDKILEFKENGKLLSAVCAAPTVYGQLGILKGHKATCYPGQEVNLNCAEYLTEPVVIDGQFTTSRGMGTCLLYTSDA
;
A
#
# COMPACT_ATOMS: atom_id res chain seq x y z
N MET A 1 2.74 20.55 -1.62
CA MET A 1 1.79 20.00 -0.61
C MET A 1 1.21 18.73 -1.20
N THR A 2 1.36 17.63 -0.52
CA THR A 2 0.96 16.29 -0.97
C THR A 2 -0.10 15.75 -0.02
N ASP A 3 -1.21 15.19 -0.52
CA ASP A 3 -2.25 14.59 0.32
C ASP A 3 -1.94 13.13 0.63
N ALA A 4 -1.41 12.37 -0.33
CA ALA A 4 -1.09 10.97 -0.18
C ALA A 4 0.24 10.59 -0.84
N LEU A 5 0.91 9.59 -0.27
CA LEU A 5 2.13 8.98 -0.79
C LEU A 5 1.86 7.50 -1.06
N ILE A 6 2.09 7.03 -2.28
CA ILE A 6 2.05 5.61 -2.63
C ILE A 6 3.46 5.11 -2.95
N PHE A 7 3.89 4.04 -2.25
CA PHE A 7 5.27 3.56 -2.31
C PHE A 7 5.44 2.39 -3.26
N LEU A 8 6.44 2.49 -4.12
CA LEU A 8 6.75 1.53 -5.17
C LEU A 8 8.07 0.83 -4.87
N ALA A 9 7.98 -0.48 -4.71
CA ALA A 9 9.13 -1.37 -4.66
C ALA A 9 9.18 -2.24 -5.94
N PRO A 10 10.34 -2.71 -6.39
CA PRO A 10 10.41 -3.68 -7.48
C PRO A 10 9.48 -4.87 -7.21
N GLY A 11 8.65 -5.23 -8.20
CA GLY A 11 7.64 -6.28 -8.08
C GLY A 11 6.32 -5.85 -7.46
N TYR A 12 6.02 -4.54 -7.41
CA TYR A 12 4.67 -4.05 -7.04
C TYR A 12 3.62 -4.49 -8.06
N GLU A 13 2.34 -4.48 -7.67
CA GLU A 13 1.21 -4.77 -8.57
C GLU A 13 0.76 -3.48 -9.28
N GLU A 14 0.98 -3.42 -10.59
CA GLU A 14 0.76 -2.21 -11.38
C GLU A 14 -0.70 -1.77 -11.47
N VAL A 15 -1.63 -2.71 -11.56
CA VAL A 15 -3.06 -2.39 -11.69
C VAL A 15 -3.59 -1.78 -10.39
N GLU A 16 -3.18 -2.33 -9.25
CA GLU A 16 -3.57 -1.82 -7.93
C GLU A 16 -3.03 -0.42 -7.72
N MET A 17 -1.76 -0.20 -8.05
CA MET A 17 -1.12 1.11 -7.91
C MET A 17 -1.75 2.14 -8.83
N LEU A 18 -1.85 1.86 -10.15
CA LEU A 18 -2.39 2.80 -11.12
C LEU A 18 -3.85 3.15 -10.86
N THR A 19 -4.66 2.18 -10.45
CA THR A 19 -6.07 2.41 -10.09
C THR A 19 -6.18 3.43 -8.95
N VAL A 20 -5.40 3.25 -7.89
CA VAL A 20 -5.41 4.18 -6.75
C VAL A 20 -4.95 5.58 -7.18
N VAL A 21 -3.85 5.67 -7.93
CA VAL A 21 -3.31 6.96 -8.40
C VAL A 21 -4.32 7.69 -9.30
N ASP A 22 -4.93 6.99 -10.26
CA ASP A 22 -5.93 7.57 -11.16
C ASP A 22 -7.14 8.09 -10.38
N MET A 23 -7.69 7.28 -9.48
CA MET A 23 -8.88 7.65 -8.70
C MET A 23 -8.63 8.83 -7.75
N VAL A 24 -7.47 8.86 -7.08
CA VAL A 24 -7.11 9.98 -6.18
C VAL A 24 -6.90 11.27 -6.98
N ARG A 25 -6.22 11.20 -8.13
CA ARG A 25 -6.02 12.37 -9.00
C ARG A 25 -7.34 12.86 -9.62
N ARG A 26 -8.25 11.97 -10.00
CA ARG A 26 -9.61 12.33 -10.46
C ARG A 26 -10.44 13.01 -9.36
N ALA A 27 -10.21 12.67 -8.11
CA ALA A 27 -10.85 13.34 -6.96
C ALA A 27 -10.26 14.73 -6.67
N GLY A 28 -9.28 15.20 -7.45
CA GLY A 28 -8.64 16.50 -7.27
C GLY A 28 -7.62 16.55 -6.11
N LEU A 29 -7.21 15.39 -5.60
CA LEU A 29 -6.20 15.27 -4.56
C LEU A 29 -4.81 15.05 -5.15
N VAL A 30 -3.77 15.46 -4.42
CA VAL A 30 -2.38 15.30 -4.83
C VAL A 30 -1.82 14.01 -4.24
N ILE A 31 -1.48 13.07 -5.11
CA ILE A 31 -0.79 11.82 -4.75
C ILE A 31 0.54 11.74 -5.49
N ASP A 32 1.62 11.48 -4.75
CA ASP A 32 2.94 11.22 -5.33
C ASP A 32 3.23 9.71 -5.32
N MET A 33 3.66 9.19 -6.47
CA MET A 33 4.26 7.87 -6.60
C MET A 33 5.72 7.97 -6.16
N VAL A 34 6.09 7.22 -5.13
CA VAL A 34 7.40 7.31 -4.48
C VAL A 34 8.18 6.01 -4.66
N SER A 35 9.32 6.07 -5.36
CA SER A 35 10.24 4.95 -5.45
C SER A 35 11.05 4.76 -4.16
N ILE A 36 11.12 3.52 -3.67
CA ILE A 36 12.01 3.15 -2.56
C ILE A 36 13.41 2.76 -3.03
N THR A 37 13.67 2.80 -4.34
CA THR A 37 15.00 2.53 -4.93
C THR A 37 15.78 3.81 -5.17
N ASP A 38 16.99 3.69 -5.70
CA ASP A 38 17.82 4.84 -6.05
C ASP A 38 17.45 5.46 -7.40
N THR A 39 16.46 4.90 -8.11
CA THR A 39 15.99 5.39 -9.42
C THR A 39 14.49 5.66 -9.39
N LEU A 40 14.05 6.57 -10.26
CA LEU A 40 12.62 6.84 -10.44
C LEU A 40 11.91 5.70 -11.19
N GLU A 41 12.63 4.93 -11.98
CA GLU A 41 12.07 3.80 -12.73
C GLU A 41 11.92 2.60 -11.82
N VAL A 42 10.69 2.09 -11.72
CA VAL A 42 10.35 0.92 -10.91
C VAL A 42 9.58 -0.08 -11.77
N THR A 43 10.03 -1.32 -11.78
CA THR A 43 9.42 -2.40 -12.56
C THR A 43 8.47 -3.22 -11.69
N SER A 44 7.26 -3.43 -12.19
CA SER A 44 6.20 -4.20 -11.52
C SER A 44 6.44 -5.72 -11.56
N SER A 45 5.55 -6.46 -10.91
CA SER A 45 5.56 -7.94 -10.93
C SER A 45 5.36 -8.54 -12.33
N HIS A 46 4.74 -7.80 -13.25
CA HIS A 46 4.50 -8.24 -14.64
C HIS A 46 5.38 -7.50 -15.66
N ASN A 47 6.56 -7.04 -15.25
CA ASN A 47 7.55 -6.36 -16.12
C ASN A 47 7.07 -5.06 -16.77
N VAL A 48 6.13 -4.36 -16.14
CA VAL A 48 5.74 -3.01 -16.53
C VAL A 48 6.59 -2.01 -15.76
N THR A 49 7.42 -1.24 -16.45
CA THR A 49 8.24 -0.21 -15.82
C THR A 49 7.53 1.13 -15.91
N ILE A 50 7.39 1.78 -14.77
CA ILE A 50 6.87 3.15 -14.69
C ILE A 50 7.90 4.07 -14.09
N LYS A 51 7.73 5.37 -14.33
CA LYS A 51 8.53 6.42 -13.69
C LYS A 51 7.74 6.98 -12.50
N ALA A 52 8.27 6.80 -11.30
CA ALA A 52 7.75 7.43 -10.09
C ALA A 52 7.90 8.96 -10.15
N ASP A 53 7.09 9.68 -9.37
CA ASP A 53 7.17 11.14 -9.29
C ASP A 53 8.37 11.59 -8.46
N LYS A 54 8.75 10.81 -7.43
CA LYS A 54 9.80 11.15 -6.46
C LYS A 54 10.59 9.92 -6.00
N LEU A 55 11.83 10.15 -5.57
CA LEU A 55 12.56 9.21 -4.73
C LEU A 55 12.10 9.35 -3.27
N PHE A 56 12.33 8.31 -2.45
CA PHE A 56 11.94 8.28 -1.04
C PHE A 56 12.43 9.52 -0.27
N LYS A 57 13.68 9.94 -0.51
CA LYS A 57 14.30 11.11 0.16
C LYS A 57 13.67 12.46 -0.22
N GLU A 58 12.87 12.49 -1.29
CA GLU A 58 12.22 13.70 -1.82
C GLU A 58 10.73 13.75 -1.44
N ALA A 59 10.21 12.69 -0.79
CA ALA A 59 8.81 12.61 -0.41
C ALA A 59 8.44 13.62 0.68
N ASP A 60 7.31 14.31 0.50
CA ASP A 60 6.80 15.31 1.44
C ASP A 60 5.95 14.63 2.54
N PHE A 61 6.63 14.01 3.51
CA PHE A 61 5.97 13.33 4.63
C PHE A 61 5.24 14.30 5.58
N ASP A 62 5.67 15.55 5.63
CA ASP A 62 5.10 16.52 6.55
C ASP A 62 3.68 16.91 6.13
N SER A 63 3.47 17.22 4.86
CA SER A 63 2.14 17.58 4.36
C SER A 63 1.24 16.37 4.09
N ALA A 64 1.81 15.20 3.83
CA ALA A 64 1.06 13.99 3.51
C ALA A 64 0.17 13.54 4.70
N LYS A 65 -1.07 13.19 4.39
CA LYS A 65 -2.08 12.72 5.33
C LYS A 65 -2.22 11.20 5.31
N MET A 66 -1.76 10.54 4.24
CA MET A 66 -1.93 9.12 4.01
C MET A 66 -0.69 8.48 3.39
N ILE A 67 -0.34 7.30 3.89
CA ILE A 67 0.56 6.34 3.23
C ILE A 67 -0.27 5.24 2.61
N ILE A 68 0.07 4.84 1.37
CA ILE A 68 -0.60 3.79 0.62
C ILE A 68 0.45 2.77 0.15
N LEU A 69 0.16 1.49 0.36
CA LEU A 69 1.00 0.38 -0.07
C LEU A 69 0.24 -0.48 -1.09
N PRO A 70 0.69 -0.54 -2.35
CA PRO A 70 0.16 -1.50 -3.32
C PRO A 70 0.67 -2.89 -2.98
N GLY A 71 -0.04 -3.91 -3.45
CA GLY A 71 0.37 -5.29 -3.33
C GLY A 71 1.45 -5.68 -4.34
N GLY A 72 1.46 -6.95 -4.69
CA GLY A 72 2.44 -7.57 -5.56
C GLY A 72 3.54 -8.31 -4.81
N ILE A 73 4.03 -9.38 -5.42
CA ILE A 73 5.16 -10.16 -4.94
C ILE A 73 6.24 -10.12 -6.04
N PRO A 74 7.49 -9.74 -5.75
CA PRO A 74 8.07 -9.51 -4.43
C PRO A 74 7.92 -8.06 -3.88
N GLY A 75 7.07 -7.22 -4.44
CA GLY A 75 6.89 -5.83 -4.01
C GLY A 75 6.59 -5.68 -2.52
N THR A 76 5.63 -6.44 -1.99
CA THR A 76 5.25 -6.40 -0.57
C THR A 76 6.40 -6.72 0.38
N PRO A 77 7.14 -7.85 0.24
CA PRO A 77 8.30 -8.09 1.08
C PRO A 77 9.41 -7.05 0.90
N ASN A 78 9.59 -6.49 -0.29
CA ASN A 78 10.57 -5.43 -0.52
C ASN A 78 10.18 -4.13 0.22
N LEU A 79 8.90 -3.77 0.27
CA LEU A 79 8.40 -2.65 1.09
C LEU A 79 8.66 -2.89 2.57
N LEU A 80 8.39 -4.09 3.07
CA LEU A 80 8.63 -4.45 4.48
C LEU A 80 10.13 -4.41 4.85
N ALA A 81 10.99 -4.84 3.94
CA ALA A 81 12.44 -4.85 4.17
C ALA A 81 13.07 -3.45 4.14
N TYR A 82 12.39 -2.47 3.56
CA TYR A 82 12.92 -1.11 3.44
C TYR A 82 12.68 -0.31 4.74
N LYS A 83 13.65 -0.38 5.64
CA LYS A 83 13.54 0.20 6.99
C LYS A 83 13.12 1.69 7.01
N PRO A 84 13.63 2.58 6.14
CA PRO A 84 13.19 3.98 6.16
C PRO A 84 11.67 4.14 5.97
N LEU A 85 11.03 3.29 5.14
CA LEU A 85 9.59 3.30 4.97
C LEU A 85 8.85 2.77 6.20
N THR A 86 9.32 1.66 6.77
CA THR A 86 8.68 1.09 7.96
C THR A 86 8.75 2.04 9.16
N ASP A 87 9.83 2.78 9.31
CA ASP A 87 9.96 3.83 10.34
C ASP A 87 8.91 4.95 10.09
N LYS A 88 8.71 5.38 8.84
CA LYS A 88 7.69 6.38 8.49
C LYS A 88 6.25 5.87 8.67
N ILE A 89 6.00 4.59 8.41
CA ILE A 89 4.70 3.96 8.70
C ILE A 89 4.39 4.03 10.20
N LEU A 90 5.36 3.70 11.05
CA LEU A 90 5.21 3.77 12.51
C LEU A 90 4.98 5.22 12.98
N GLU A 91 5.72 6.18 12.42
CA GLU A 91 5.52 7.61 12.69
C GLU A 91 4.10 8.09 12.29
N PHE A 92 3.60 7.69 11.12
CA PHE A 92 2.24 7.99 10.68
C PHE A 92 1.20 7.40 11.62
N LYS A 93 1.41 6.14 12.04
CA LYS A 93 0.55 5.47 13.01
C LYS A 93 0.47 6.24 14.33
N GLU A 94 1.60 6.67 14.87
CA GLU A 94 1.67 7.42 16.14
C GLU A 94 1.01 8.80 16.04
N ASN A 95 1.14 9.45 14.88
CA ASN A 95 0.54 10.76 14.61
C ASN A 95 -0.93 10.70 14.17
N GLY A 96 -1.56 9.51 14.16
CA GLY A 96 -2.96 9.33 13.76
C GLY A 96 -3.23 9.61 12.29
N LYS A 97 -2.19 9.63 11.43
CA LYS A 97 -2.32 9.77 9.98
C LYS A 97 -2.82 8.45 9.36
N LEU A 98 -3.43 8.54 8.19
CA LEU A 98 -4.07 7.41 7.53
C LEU A 98 -3.05 6.43 6.93
N LEU A 99 -3.35 5.14 7.04
CA LEU A 99 -2.55 4.04 6.51
C LEU A 99 -3.44 3.12 5.68
N SER A 100 -3.15 3.04 4.39
CA SER A 100 -3.90 2.19 3.46
C SER A 100 -3.00 1.14 2.82
N ALA A 101 -3.52 -0.08 2.65
CA ALA A 101 -2.80 -1.14 1.98
C ALA A 101 -3.76 -2.10 1.25
N VAL A 102 -3.32 -2.62 0.12
CA VAL A 102 -4.15 -3.48 -0.73
C VAL A 102 -3.48 -4.82 -0.99
N CYS A 103 -4.27 -5.87 -1.20
CA CYS A 103 -3.84 -7.21 -1.59
C CYS A 103 -2.95 -7.87 -0.54
N ALA A 104 -1.68 -8.12 -0.84
CA ALA A 104 -0.70 -8.66 0.11
C ALA A 104 -0.15 -7.60 1.09
N ALA A 105 -0.19 -6.33 0.72
CA ALA A 105 0.46 -5.25 1.47
C ALA A 105 -0.07 -5.00 2.90
N PRO A 106 -1.33 -5.31 3.27
CA PRO A 106 -1.76 -5.23 4.67
C PRO A 106 -0.90 -6.07 5.63
N THR A 107 -0.24 -7.13 5.13
CA THR A 107 0.69 -7.94 5.92
C THR A 107 1.93 -7.16 6.40
N VAL A 108 2.30 -6.07 5.71
CA VAL A 108 3.35 -5.16 6.18
C VAL A 108 2.94 -4.55 7.52
N TYR A 109 1.73 -4.02 7.61
CA TYR A 109 1.20 -3.47 8.85
C TYR A 109 1.03 -4.54 9.94
N GLY A 110 0.61 -5.75 9.52
CA GLY A 110 0.49 -6.89 10.43
C GLY A 110 1.83 -7.29 11.05
N GLN A 111 2.88 -7.40 10.24
CA GLN A 111 4.21 -7.77 10.69
C GLN A 111 4.91 -6.67 11.51
N LEU A 112 4.55 -5.40 11.28
CA LEU A 112 4.94 -4.28 12.14
C LEU A 112 4.17 -4.27 13.47
N GLY A 113 3.16 -5.13 13.64
CA GLY A 113 2.38 -5.26 14.87
C GLY A 113 1.37 -4.11 15.09
N ILE A 114 1.15 -3.25 14.09
CA ILE A 114 0.29 -2.07 14.23
C ILE A 114 -1.20 -2.37 13.96
N LEU A 115 -1.52 -3.56 13.45
CA LEU A 115 -2.91 -4.03 13.31
C LEU A 115 -3.44 -4.76 14.55
N LYS A 116 -2.64 -4.91 15.62
CA LYS A 116 -3.10 -5.49 16.89
C LYS A 116 -4.26 -4.66 17.44
N GLY A 117 -5.38 -5.32 17.71
CA GLY A 117 -6.60 -4.66 18.18
C GLY A 117 -7.49 -4.06 17.09
N HIS A 118 -7.09 -4.18 15.82
CA HIS A 118 -7.86 -3.69 14.67
C HIS A 118 -8.41 -4.84 13.81
N LYS A 119 -9.52 -4.55 13.12
CA LYS A 119 -10.05 -5.40 12.06
C LYS A 119 -9.32 -5.10 10.76
N ALA A 120 -9.07 -6.13 9.95
CA ALA A 120 -8.38 -5.96 8.69
C ALA A 120 -8.74 -7.07 7.70
N THR A 121 -8.40 -6.82 6.44
CA THR A 121 -8.46 -7.80 5.35
C THR A 121 -7.17 -7.77 4.55
N CYS A 122 -6.94 -8.82 3.76
CA CYS A 122 -5.83 -8.91 2.81
C CYS A 122 -6.17 -9.90 1.70
N TYR A 123 -5.25 -10.08 0.76
CA TYR A 123 -5.36 -11.12 -0.26
C TYR A 123 -5.50 -12.51 0.39
N PRO A 124 -6.43 -13.37 -0.10
CA PRO A 124 -6.63 -14.71 0.43
C PRO A 124 -5.32 -15.52 0.47
N GLY A 125 -5.08 -16.21 1.60
CA GLY A 125 -3.85 -16.98 1.83
C GLY A 125 -2.70 -16.18 2.46
N GLN A 126 -2.85 -14.86 2.65
CA GLN A 126 -1.86 -14.01 3.32
C GLN A 126 -2.23 -13.68 4.78
N GLU A 127 -3.40 -14.10 5.24
CA GLU A 127 -3.97 -13.76 6.55
C GLU A 127 -3.12 -14.18 7.74
N VAL A 128 -2.28 -15.21 7.59
CA VAL A 128 -1.36 -15.69 8.63
C VAL A 128 -0.38 -14.59 9.09
N ASN A 129 -0.06 -13.66 8.21
CA ASN A 129 0.87 -12.55 8.46
C ASN A 129 0.17 -11.24 8.83
N LEU A 130 -1.17 -11.25 8.92
CA LEU A 130 -1.93 -10.03 9.17
C LEU A 130 -1.88 -9.59 10.63
N ASN A 131 -1.76 -10.54 11.56
CA ASN A 131 -1.63 -10.28 13.01
C ASN A 131 -2.63 -9.24 13.56
N CYS A 132 -3.86 -9.23 13.02
CA CYS A 132 -4.95 -8.33 13.40
C CYS A 132 -5.82 -8.97 14.50
N ALA A 133 -6.74 -8.18 15.08
CA ALA A 133 -7.69 -8.68 16.07
C ALA A 133 -8.77 -9.54 15.42
N GLU A 134 -9.22 -9.18 14.21
CA GLU A 134 -10.26 -9.89 13.46
C GLU A 134 -9.97 -9.78 11.96
N TYR A 135 -9.79 -10.94 11.30
CA TYR A 135 -9.70 -11.01 9.85
C TYR A 135 -11.10 -11.04 9.24
N LEU A 136 -11.37 -10.11 8.35
CA LEU A 136 -12.64 -10.03 7.63
C LEU A 136 -12.45 -10.37 6.15
N THR A 137 -13.50 -10.92 5.53
CA THR A 137 -13.46 -11.30 4.11
C THR A 137 -14.12 -10.27 3.19
N GLU A 138 -14.49 -9.11 3.73
CA GLU A 138 -15.01 -7.99 2.97
C GLU A 138 -13.97 -7.45 1.99
N PRO A 139 -14.41 -6.92 0.85
CA PRO A 139 -13.53 -6.32 -0.16
C PRO A 139 -12.63 -5.22 0.40
N VAL A 140 -13.18 -4.40 1.30
CA VAL A 140 -12.49 -3.30 1.98
C VAL A 140 -12.90 -3.27 3.44
N VAL A 141 -11.94 -3.11 4.33
CA VAL A 141 -12.14 -2.93 5.78
C VAL A 141 -11.51 -1.61 6.20
N ILE A 142 -12.31 -0.77 6.84
CA ILE A 142 -11.86 0.48 7.45
C ILE A 142 -12.02 0.34 8.96
N ASP A 143 -10.92 0.50 9.69
CA ASP A 143 -10.93 0.49 11.16
C ASP A 143 -9.95 1.53 11.71
N GLY A 144 -10.50 2.59 12.29
CA GLY A 144 -9.72 3.74 12.73
C GLY A 144 -8.96 4.40 11.59
N GLN A 145 -7.65 4.49 11.71
CA GLN A 145 -6.77 5.07 10.68
C GLN A 145 -6.36 4.09 9.57
N PHE A 146 -6.77 2.82 9.67
CA PHE A 146 -6.39 1.78 8.72
C PHE A 146 -7.48 1.53 7.68
N THR A 147 -7.07 1.48 6.42
CA THR A 147 -7.90 0.99 5.30
C THR A 147 -7.17 -0.16 4.64
N THR A 148 -7.73 -1.35 4.72
CA THR A 148 -7.16 -2.55 4.10
C THR A 148 -8.14 -3.13 3.07
N SER A 149 -7.62 -3.66 1.98
CA SER A 149 -8.46 -4.28 0.95
C SER A 149 -7.85 -5.56 0.37
N ARG A 150 -8.71 -6.40 -0.20
CA ARG A 150 -8.33 -7.73 -0.73
C ARG A 150 -7.62 -7.67 -2.09
N GLY A 151 -7.61 -6.49 -2.74
CA GLY A 151 -7.02 -6.34 -4.06
C GLY A 151 -7.99 -6.59 -5.20
N MET A 152 -7.46 -6.90 -6.37
CA MET A 152 -8.21 -7.00 -7.63
C MET A 152 -9.25 -8.12 -7.69
N GLY A 153 -9.27 -9.05 -6.75
CA GLY A 153 -10.29 -10.11 -6.65
C GLY A 153 -11.73 -9.61 -6.48
N THR A 154 -11.90 -8.30 -6.37
CA THR A 154 -13.21 -7.64 -6.37
C THR A 154 -13.58 -7.02 -7.73
N CYS A 155 -12.68 -7.05 -8.71
CA CYS A 155 -12.94 -6.57 -10.07
C CYS A 155 -13.54 -7.70 -10.91
N LEU A 156 -14.66 -7.44 -11.59
CA LEU A 156 -15.36 -8.39 -12.46
C LEU A 156 -14.46 -9.00 -13.56
N LEU A 157 -13.41 -8.31 -13.97
CA LEU A 157 -12.44 -8.83 -14.96
C LEU A 157 -11.49 -9.89 -14.38
N TYR A 158 -11.32 -9.97 -13.07
CA TYR A 158 -10.39 -10.89 -12.42
C TYR A 158 -11.08 -12.18 -11.93
N THR A 159 -12.42 -12.17 -11.85
CA THR A 159 -13.21 -13.32 -11.40
C THR A 159 -13.55 -14.30 -12.51
N SER A 160 -13.23 -13.97 -13.78
CA SER A 160 -13.53 -14.84 -14.93
C SER A 160 -12.49 -15.93 -15.18
N ASP A 161 -11.31 -15.88 -14.55
CA ASP A 161 -10.20 -16.79 -14.77
C ASP A 161 -9.82 -17.64 -13.53
N ALA A 162 -10.70 -17.71 -12.53
CA ALA A 162 -10.51 -18.54 -11.35
C ALA A 162 -11.35 -19.81 -11.41
#